data_bdf90aa6e8727775db07e75ccd9cdbb2
#
_entry.id   bdf90aa6e8727775db07e75ccd9cdbb2
#
_cell.length_a   1.000
_cell.length_b   1.000
_cell.length_c   1.000
_cell.angle_alpha   90.00
_cell.angle_beta   90.00
_cell.angle_gamma   90.00
#
_symmetry.space_group_name_H-M   'P 1'
#
loop_
_entity.id
_entity.type
_entity.pdbx_description
1 polymer ?
#
loop_
_entity_poly.entity_id
_entity_poly.type
_entity_poly.pdbx_seq_one_letter_code
_entity_poly.pdbx_strand_id
1 'polypeptide(L)' 'AEGARHHGFGILQFNAVVASNTHARHLYERLGFVGLGVIPGGFRMKDGSYEDICPYYHLL' A
#
# COMPACT_ATOMS: atom_id res chain seq x y z
N ALA A 1 -2.58 -12.11 -12.58
CA ALA A 1 -2.99 -12.90 -11.51
C ALA A 1 -2.78 -14.38 -11.69
N GLU A 2 -3.42 -14.96 -12.67
CA GLU A 2 -3.26 -16.39 -12.86
C GLU A 2 -1.84 -16.77 -13.21
N GLY A 3 -1.21 -15.98 -14.05
CA GLY A 3 0.13 -16.27 -14.48
C GLY A 3 1.11 -16.31 -13.33
N ALA A 4 0.96 -15.40 -12.37
CA ALA A 4 1.88 -15.35 -11.25
C ALA A 4 1.83 -16.64 -10.45
N ARG A 5 0.65 -17.18 -10.22
CA ARG A 5 0.53 -18.41 -9.47
C ARG A 5 1.12 -19.58 -10.22
N HIS A 6 0.93 -19.61 -11.52
CA HIS A 6 1.43 -20.70 -12.34
C HIS A 6 2.95 -20.77 -12.38
N HIS A 7 3.58 -19.65 -12.13
CA HIS A 7 5.03 -19.59 -12.18
C HIS A 7 5.68 -19.84 -10.83
N GLY A 8 4.89 -20.15 -9.83
CA GLY A 8 5.44 -20.43 -8.53
C GLY A 8 5.89 -19.24 -7.76
N PHE A 9 5.61 -18.05 -8.25
CA PHE A 9 5.92 -16.83 -7.52
C PHE A 9 4.90 -16.63 -6.41
N GLY A 10 5.34 -15.97 -5.35
CA GLY A 10 4.42 -15.58 -4.30
C GLY A 10 3.40 -14.59 -4.82
N ILE A 11 2.24 -14.61 -4.20
CA ILE A 11 1.21 -13.64 -4.54
C ILE A 11 1.57 -12.33 -3.89
N LEU A 12 1.49 -11.24 -4.67
CA LEU A 12 1.80 -9.92 -4.17
C LEU A 12 0.50 -9.24 -3.77
N GLN A 13 0.45 -8.76 -2.54
CA GLN A 13 -0.70 -8.02 -2.05
C GLN A 13 -0.31 -6.56 -1.93
N PHE A 14 -1.12 -5.68 -2.53
CA PHE A 14 -0.88 -4.25 -2.50
C PHE A 14 -1.96 -3.55 -1.71
N ASN A 15 -1.54 -2.56 -0.94
CA ASN A 15 -2.46 -1.67 -0.25
C ASN A 15 -1.88 -0.27 -0.27
N ALA A 16 -2.75 0.72 -0.20
CA ALA A 16 -2.33 2.11 -0.14
C ALA A 16 -2.97 2.75 1.08
N VAL A 17 -2.20 3.52 1.80
CA VAL A 17 -2.62 4.14 3.05
C VAL A 17 -2.35 5.63 2.94
N VAL A 18 -3.31 6.46 3.39
CA VAL A 18 -3.07 7.89 3.48
C VAL A 18 -1.87 8.12 4.40
N ALA A 19 -0.92 8.93 3.96
CA ALA A 19 0.35 9.07 4.66
C ALA A 19 0.19 9.58 6.08
N SER A 20 -0.84 10.38 6.34
CA SER A 20 -1.10 10.91 7.68
C SER A 20 -1.68 9.88 8.64
N ASN A 21 -2.11 8.73 8.13
CA ASN A 21 -2.68 7.68 8.97
C ASN A 21 -1.56 6.82 9.53
N THR A 22 -0.87 7.34 10.53
CA THR A 22 0.30 6.67 11.09
C THR A 22 -0.06 5.35 11.75
N HIS A 23 -1.26 5.25 12.32
CA HIS A 23 -1.69 4.01 12.95
C HIS A 23 -1.76 2.87 11.93
N ALA A 24 -2.38 3.12 10.79
CA ALA A 24 -2.48 2.11 9.75
C ALA A 24 -1.10 1.77 9.19
N ARG A 25 -0.23 2.77 9.05
CA ARG A 25 1.13 2.52 8.54
C ARG A 25 1.89 1.59 9.48
N HIS A 26 1.80 1.84 10.77
CA HIS A 26 2.45 0.97 11.75
C HIS A 26 1.87 -0.44 11.70
N LEU A 27 0.56 -0.54 11.55
CA LEU A 27 -0.10 -1.84 11.48
C LEU A 27 0.40 -2.64 10.29
N TYR A 28 0.45 -2.04 9.12
CA TYR A 28 0.93 -2.74 7.94
C TYR A 28 2.38 -3.16 8.08
N GLU A 29 3.21 -2.30 8.65
CA GLU A 29 4.62 -2.64 8.85
C GLU A 29 4.77 -3.81 9.82
N ARG A 30 3.94 -3.85 10.84
CA ARG A 30 3.97 -4.97 11.78
C ARG A 30 3.51 -6.27 11.16
N LEU A 31 2.62 -6.18 10.17
CA LEU A 31 2.14 -7.36 9.47
C LEU A 31 3.11 -7.84 8.40
N GLY A 32 4.22 -7.15 8.21
CA GLY A 32 5.22 -7.57 7.24
C GLY A 32 5.11 -6.88 5.89
N PHE A 33 4.24 -5.90 5.76
CA PHE A 33 4.17 -5.12 4.52
C PHE A 33 5.37 -4.19 4.42
N VAL A 34 5.80 -3.94 3.21
CA VAL A 34 6.94 -3.06 2.94
C VAL A 34 6.43 -1.80 2.28
N GLY A 35 6.83 -0.65 2.82
CA GLY A 35 6.46 0.64 2.25
C GLY A 35 7.30 0.95 1.03
N LEU A 36 6.65 1.51 0.00
CA LEU A 36 7.30 1.86 -1.25
C LEU A 36 7.62 3.36 -1.33
N GLY A 37 7.36 4.09 -0.25
CA GLY A 37 7.59 5.52 -0.23
C GLY A 37 6.28 6.27 -0.17
N VAL A 38 6.30 7.54 -0.57
CA VAL A 38 5.13 8.41 -0.50
C VAL A 38 4.84 8.95 -1.89
N ILE A 39 3.59 8.87 -2.31
CA ILE A 39 3.13 9.48 -3.55
C ILE A 39 2.39 10.76 -3.18
N PRO A 40 2.96 11.93 -3.51
CA PRO A 40 2.31 13.20 -3.15
C PRO A 40 0.99 13.35 -3.89
N GLY A 41 -0.06 13.73 -3.15
CA GLY A 41 -1.36 13.98 -3.75
C GLY A 41 -1.98 12.77 -4.41
N GLY A 42 -1.65 11.57 -3.96
CA GLY A 42 -2.11 10.35 -4.62
C GLY A 42 -3.56 10.02 -4.37
N PHE A 43 -4.23 10.68 -3.44
CA PHE A 43 -5.61 10.39 -3.12
C PHE A 43 -6.41 11.69 -3.02
N ARG A 44 -7.53 11.74 -3.74
CA ARG A 44 -8.41 12.89 -3.72
C ARG A 44 -9.50 12.68 -2.68
N MET A 45 -9.59 13.62 -1.74
CA MET A 45 -10.61 13.57 -0.71
C MET A 45 -11.94 14.10 -1.23
N LYS A 46 -13.00 13.82 -0.46
CA LYS A 46 -14.34 14.22 -0.88
C LYS A 46 -14.51 15.74 -0.96
N ASP A 47 -13.76 16.45 -0.14
CA ASP A 47 -13.84 17.92 -0.13
C ASP A 47 -13.01 18.57 -1.22
N GLY A 48 -12.37 17.76 -2.06
CA GLY A 48 -11.56 18.28 -3.15
C GLY A 48 -10.09 18.43 -2.84
N SER A 49 -9.69 18.24 -1.59
CA SER A 49 -8.28 18.28 -1.23
C SER A 49 -7.59 16.99 -1.61
N TYR A 50 -6.26 17.01 -1.60
CA TYR A 50 -5.45 15.83 -1.92
C TYR A 50 -4.63 15.46 -0.73
N GLU A 51 -4.41 14.15 -0.57
CA GLU A 51 -3.56 13.61 0.48
C GLU A 51 -2.47 12.77 -0.13
N ASP A 52 -1.32 12.76 0.54
CA ASP A 52 -0.26 11.85 0.14
C ASP A 52 -0.61 10.45 0.55
N ILE A 53 -0.16 9.46 -0.22
CA ILE A 53 -0.41 8.06 0.11
C ILE A 53 0.91 7.32 0.20
N CYS A 54 0.89 6.27 1.03
CA CYS A 54 1.99 5.34 1.15
C CYS A 54 1.55 3.99 0.62
N PRO A 55 2.01 3.58 -0.55
CA PRO A 55 1.71 2.22 -1.01
C PRO A 55 2.56 1.20 -0.27
N TYR A 56 1.94 0.08 0.04
CA TYR A 56 2.61 -1.03 0.72
C TYR A 56 2.41 -2.30 -0.09
N TYR A 57 3.36 -3.21 0.01
CA TYR A 57 3.21 -4.50 -0.61
C TYR A 57 3.66 -5.60 0.35
N HIS A 58 3.19 -6.80 0.09
CA HIS A 58 3.55 -7.97 0.89
C HIS A 58 3.58 -9.19 -0.02
N LEU A 59 4.65 -9.93 0.07
CA LEU A 59 4.76 -11.23 -0.63
C LEU A 59 4.10 -12.29 0.23
N LEU A 60 3.15 -12.96 -0.34
CA LEU A 60 2.41 -14.00 0.36
C LEU A 60 3.01 -15.39 0.17
#